data_eb34993b1dee8abf7df8356763a045cf
#
_entry.id   eb34993b1dee8abf7df8356763a045cf
#
_cell.length_a   1.000
_cell.length_b   1.000
_cell.length_c   1.000
_cell.angle_alpha   90.00
_cell.angle_beta   90.00
_cell.angle_gamma   90.00
#
_symmetry.space_group_name_H-M   'P 1'
#
loop_
_entity.id
_entity.type
_entity.pdbx_description
1 polymer ?
#
loop_
_entity_poly.entity_id
_entity_poly.type
_entity_poly.pdbx_seq_one_letter_code
_entity_poly.pdbx_strand_id
1 'polypeptide(L)'
;MGIKVLFIYPNTYGMNMLPPAVALFSAMLKKEDHQVEIFDTTYYAINYGIDSDGSKMANLNVMPYDMGSRGIRLKNSDWKKDIDKQIKRFNPDLIAMSSTEDMWELGLQVLSEIKEFKRKNNIPVIAGGVFCTFAPA
;
A
#
# COMPACT_ATOMS: atom_id res chain seq x y z
N MET A 1 25.85 -4.32 6.18
CA MET A 1 24.99 -3.46 7.02
C MET A 1 23.63 -3.33 6.35
N GLY A 2 22.58 -3.88 6.96
CA GLY A 2 21.26 -3.91 6.37
C GLY A 2 20.57 -2.54 6.42
N ILE A 3 19.75 -2.22 5.43
CA ILE A 3 18.90 -1.03 5.39
C ILE A 3 17.46 -1.38 5.81
N LYS A 4 16.67 -0.35 6.14
CA LYS A 4 15.25 -0.45 6.46
C LYS A 4 14.42 -0.04 5.25
N VAL A 5 13.62 -0.95 4.73
CA VAL A 5 12.76 -0.70 3.57
C VAL A 5 11.29 -0.71 3.99
N LEU A 6 10.59 0.39 3.75
CA LEU A 6 9.14 0.45 3.94
C LEU A 6 8.46 0.31 2.58
N PHE A 7 7.74 -0.80 2.39
CA PHE A 7 6.84 -0.92 1.25
C PHE A 7 5.52 -0.20 1.51
N ILE A 8 5.08 0.60 0.56
CA ILE A 8 3.73 1.15 0.51
C ILE A 8 2.95 0.37 -0.54
N TYR A 9 1.88 -0.27 -0.10
CA TYR A 9 0.94 -0.97 -0.95
C TYR A 9 -0.44 -0.31 -0.86
N PRO A 10 -0.70 0.67 -1.75
CA PRO A 10 -2.02 1.28 -1.83
C PRO A 10 -2.98 0.27 -2.45
N ASN A 11 -4.01 -0.10 -1.72
CA ASN A 11 -5.02 -1.05 -2.13
C ASN A 11 -6.31 -0.86 -1.34
N THR A 12 -7.42 -1.38 -1.86
CA THR A 12 -8.70 -1.39 -1.16
C THR A 12 -9.25 -2.81 -1.10
N TYR A 13 -10.17 -3.08 -0.19
CA TYR A 13 -10.68 -4.43 0.06
C TYR A 13 -11.44 -5.06 -1.13
N GLY A 14 -11.83 -4.25 -2.13
CA GLY A 14 -12.45 -4.73 -3.37
C GLY A 14 -11.46 -5.13 -4.46
N MET A 15 -10.17 -4.90 -4.24
CA MET A 15 -9.09 -5.14 -5.20
C MET A 15 -8.27 -6.39 -4.86
N ASN A 16 -7.21 -6.63 -5.63
CA ASN A 16 -6.29 -7.76 -5.41
C ASN A 16 -5.62 -7.69 -4.04
N MET A 17 -5.62 -8.79 -3.32
CA MET A 17 -5.32 -8.81 -1.89
C MET A 17 -3.86 -8.97 -1.51
N LEU A 18 -2.99 -9.48 -2.37
CA LEU A 18 -1.56 -9.65 -2.05
C LEU A 18 -0.72 -9.45 -3.30
N PRO A 19 0.18 -8.47 -3.32
CA PRO A 19 1.09 -8.31 -4.43
C PRO A 19 2.22 -9.36 -4.34
N PRO A 20 2.29 -10.35 -5.26
CA PRO A 20 3.37 -11.34 -5.23
C PRO A 20 4.76 -10.70 -5.29
N ALA A 21 4.89 -9.58 -6.00
CA ALA A 21 6.15 -8.84 -6.09
C ALA A 21 6.60 -8.30 -4.72
N VAL A 22 5.71 -7.69 -3.93
CA VAL A 22 6.07 -7.18 -2.60
C VAL A 22 6.47 -8.32 -1.67
N ALA A 23 5.77 -9.46 -1.74
CA ALA A 23 6.11 -10.65 -0.96
C ALA A 23 7.50 -11.18 -1.34
N LEU A 24 7.79 -11.31 -2.64
CA LEU A 24 9.07 -11.79 -3.14
C LEU A 24 10.22 -10.85 -2.75
N PHE A 25 10.08 -9.54 -3.01
CA PHE A 25 11.12 -8.57 -2.65
C PHE A 25 11.33 -8.50 -1.14
N SER A 26 10.27 -8.59 -0.34
CA SER A 26 10.40 -8.66 1.11
C SER A 26 11.21 -9.88 1.57
N ALA A 27 10.97 -11.03 0.96
CA ALA A 27 11.72 -12.26 1.27
C ALA A 27 13.20 -12.13 0.87
N MET A 28 13.47 -11.59 -0.33
CA MET A 28 14.84 -11.39 -0.82
C MET A 28 15.61 -10.40 0.07
N LEU A 29 15.00 -9.26 0.40
CA LEU A 29 15.63 -8.25 1.25
C LEU A 29 15.92 -8.80 2.66
N LYS A 30 14.99 -9.54 3.24
CA LYS A 30 15.21 -10.17 4.56
C LYS A 30 16.32 -11.22 4.52
N LYS A 31 16.48 -11.94 3.42
CA LYS A 31 17.58 -12.91 3.24
C LYS A 31 18.95 -12.22 3.26
N GLU A 32 19.02 -10.97 2.81
CA GLU A 32 20.25 -10.15 2.80
C GLU A 32 20.34 -9.22 4.05
N ASP A 33 19.72 -9.63 5.16
CA ASP A 33 19.74 -8.94 6.46
C ASP A 33 19.17 -7.51 6.45
N HIS A 34 18.29 -7.17 5.48
CA HIS A 34 17.53 -5.93 5.47
C HIS A 34 16.27 -6.06 6.34
N GLN A 35 15.88 -4.96 6.97
CA GLN A 35 14.60 -4.87 7.68
C GLN A 35 13.50 -4.41 6.73
N VAL A 36 12.36 -5.07 6.77
CA VAL A 36 11.24 -4.77 5.88
C VAL A 36 9.96 -4.64 6.67
N GLU A 37 9.27 -3.53 6.48
CA GLU A 37 7.87 -3.35 6.89
C GLU A 37 7.01 -2.99 5.68
N ILE A 38 5.70 -3.24 5.82
CA ILE A 38 4.72 -2.93 4.78
C ILE A 38 3.64 -2.06 5.40
N PHE A 39 3.30 -0.96 4.71
CA PHE A 39 2.08 -0.21 4.95
C PHE A 39 1.07 -0.58 3.86
N ASP A 40 0.07 -1.36 4.26
CA ASP A 40 -0.98 -1.89 3.40
C ASP A 40 -2.31 -1.24 3.75
N THR A 41 -2.93 -0.60 2.77
CA THR A 41 -4.20 0.10 2.95
C THR A 41 -5.44 -0.76 2.68
N THR A 42 -5.27 -2.03 2.30
CA THR A 42 -6.35 -2.94 1.88
C THR A 42 -7.54 -2.98 2.85
N TYR A 43 -7.25 -3.00 4.15
CA TYR A 43 -8.30 -3.18 5.16
C TYR A 43 -8.72 -1.89 5.88
N TYR A 44 -8.38 -0.73 5.34
CA TYR A 44 -8.97 0.52 5.81
C TYR A 44 -10.29 0.80 5.09
N ALA A 45 -11.20 1.51 5.75
CA ALA A 45 -12.48 1.92 5.17
C ALA A 45 -12.26 3.07 4.18
N ILE A 46 -11.63 2.77 3.05
CA ILE A 46 -11.33 3.71 1.97
C ILE A 46 -12.16 3.31 0.75
N ASN A 47 -13.02 4.20 0.29
CA ASN A 47 -13.70 4.06 -0.99
C ASN A 47 -12.88 4.81 -2.04
N TYR A 48 -12.04 4.09 -2.74
CA TYR A 48 -11.18 4.64 -3.77
C TYR A 48 -10.95 3.64 -4.90
N GLY A 49 -10.92 4.13 -6.14
CA GLY A 49 -10.75 3.32 -7.34
C GLY A 49 -12.07 2.78 -7.89
N ILE A 50 -12.08 2.50 -9.18
CA ILE A 50 -13.27 2.08 -9.94
C ILE A 50 -13.84 0.75 -9.42
N ASP A 51 -12.97 -0.15 -9.00
CA ASP A 51 -13.38 -1.50 -8.56
C ASP A 51 -13.81 -1.53 -7.08
N SER A 52 -13.55 -0.47 -6.32
CA SER A 52 -13.87 -0.39 -4.90
C SER A 52 -15.07 0.49 -4.57
N ASP A 53 -15.70 1.09 -5.56
CA ASP A 53 -16.91 1.94 -5.41
C ASP A 53 -18.20 1.12 -5.23
N GLY A 54 -18.13 -0.21 -5.36
CA GLY A 54 -19.28 -1.10 -5.28
C GLY A 54 -20.12 -1.19 -6.55
N SER A 55 -19.78 -0.47 -7.62
CA SER A 55 -20.56 -0.46 -8.87
C SER A 55 -20.65 -1.83 -9.52
N LYS A 56 -19.59 -2.62 -9.49
CA LYS A 56 -19.59 -4.00 -10.03
C LYS A 56 -20.56 -4.91 -9.28
N MET A 57 -20.66 -4.77 -7.97
CA MET A 57 -21.65 -5.51 -7.16
C MET A 57 -23.06 -5.01 -7.41
N ALA A 58 -23.26 -3.70 -7.50
CA ALA A 58 -24.57 -3.11 -7.78
C ALA A 58 -25.10 -3.52 -9.16
N ASN A 59 -24.22 -3.65 -10.15
CA ASN A 59 -24.53 -4.09 -11.51
C ASN A 59 -24.56 -5.62 -11.67
N LEU A 60 -24.43 -6.39 -10.56
CA LEU A 60 -24.37 -7.85 -10.56
C LEU A 60 -23.25 -8.45 -11.42
N ASN A 61 -22.23 -7.69 -11.73
CA ASN A 61 -21.05 -8.16 -12.47
C ASN A 61 -20.13 -9.02 -11.62
N VAL A 62 -20.23 -8.89 -10.31
CA VAL A 62 -19.52 -9.71 -9.31
C VAL A 62 -20.50 -10.13 -8.22
N MET A 63 -20.36 -11.36 -7.76
CA MET A 63 -21.14 -11.83 -6.62
C MET A 63 -20.72 -11.08 -5.36
N PRO A 64 -21.66 -10.50 -4.59
CA PRO A 64 -21.35 -9.90 -3.31
C PRO A 64 -20.65 -10.89 -2.38
N TYR A 65 -19.56 -10.46 -1.79
CA TYR A 65 -18.80 -11.26 -0.84
C TYR A 65 -18.88 -10.64 0.57
N ASP A 66 -19.49 -11.40 1.46
CA ASP A 66 -19.58 -10.98 2.87
C ASP A 66 -18.28 -11.32 3.62
N MET A 67 -17.40 -10.33 3.69
CA MET A 67 -16.15 -10.45 4.45
C MET A 67 -16.39 -10.62 5.95
N GLY A 68 -17.44 -9.99 6.47
CA GLY A 68 -17.79 -10.07 7.89
C GLY A 68 -18.08 -11.50 8.35
N SER A 69 -18.78 -12.29 7.53
CA SER A 69 -19.06 -13.70 7.80
C SER A 69 -17.80 -14.56 7.86
N ARG A 70 -16.70 -14.11 7.23
CA ARG A 70 -15.40 -14.76 7.25
C ARG A 70 -14.45 -14.22 8.31
N GLY A 71 -14.94 -13.37 9.20
CA GLY A 71 -14.14 -12.76 10.27
C GLY A 71 -13.20 -11.65 9.80
N ILE A 72 -13.28 -11.23 8.54
CA ILE A 72 -12.49 -10.12 7.99
C ILE A 72 -13.19 -8.81 8.34
N ARG A 73 -12.49 -7.95 9.07
CA ARG A 73 -13.03 -6.63 9.48
C ARG A 73 -12.13 -5.52 8.97
N LEU A 74 -12.76 -4.43 8.53
CA LEU A 74 -12.02 -3.22 8.21
C LEU A 74 -11.48 -2.58 9.49
N LYS A 75 -10.33 -1.92 9.36
CA LYS A 75 -9.72 -1.15 10.45
C LYS A 75 -10.56 0.10 10.73
N ASN A 76 -10.81 0.37 12.00
CA ASN A 76 -11.49 1.59 12.43
C ASN A 76 -10.54 2.77 12.62
N SER A 77 -9.23 2.55 12.49
CA SER A 77 -8.21 3.60 12.62
C SER A 77 -8.11 4.43 11.34
N ASP A 78 -7.64 5.66 11.50
CA ASP A 78 -7.32 6.57 10.39
C ASP A 78 -5.96 6.17 9.80
N TRP A 79 -5.95 5.77 8.53
CA TRP A 79 -4.74 5.35 7.84
C TRP A 79 -3.66 6.45 7.80
N LYS A 80 -4.04 7.73 7.80
CA LYS A 80 -3.09 8.85 7.83
C LYS A 80 -2.30 8.87 9.14
N LYS A 81 -2.98 8.69 10.25
CA LYS A 81 -2.34 8.60 11.57
C LYS A 81 -1.49 7.35 11.71
N ASP A 82 -1.94 6.24 11.10
CA ASP A 82 -1.22 4.98 11.19
C ASP A 82 0.08 5.00 10.38
N ILE A 83 0.08 5.58 9.17
CA ILE A 83 1.32 5.73 8.37
C ILE A 83 2.30 6.70 9.05
N ASP A 84 1.82 7.82 9.59
CA ASP A 84 2.66 8.78 10.31
C ASP A 84 3.33 8.13 11.54
N LYS A 85 2.58 7.34 12.30
CA LYS A 85 3.11 6.58 13.42
C LYS A 85 4.12 5.52 12.99
N GLN A 86 3.81 4.77 11.92
CA GLN A 86 4.66 3.69 11.44
C GLN A 86 5.99 4.23 10.91
N ILE A 87 5.97 5.28 10.09
CA ILE A 87 7.19 5.84 9.50
C ILE A 87 8.13 6.42 10.57
N LYS A 88 7.58 7.08 11.59
CA LYS A 88 8.36 7.61 12.71
C LYS A 88 8.99 6.50 13.56
N ARG A 89 8.25 5.43 13.81
CA ARG A 89 8.73 4.26 14.57
C ARG A 89 9.77 3.47 13.79
N PHE A 90 9.48 3.15 12.54
CA PHE A 90 10.34 2.31 11.72
C PHE A 90 11.58 3.05 11.21
N ASN A 91 11.43 4.34 10.91
CA ASN A 91 12.49 5.21 10.36
C ASN A 91 13.21 4.56 9.18
N PRO A 92 12.53 4.38 8.03
CA PRO A 92 13.09 3.67 6.87
C PRO A 92 14.22 4.46 6.21
N ASP A 93 15.15 3.73 5.60
CA ASP A 93 16.20 4.28 4.72
C ASP A 93 15.73 4.40 3.27
N LEU A 94 14.71 3.62 2.90
CA LEU A 94 14.11 3.59 1.56
C LEU A 94 12.61 3.36 1.67
N ILE A 95 11.83 4.07 0.86
CA ILE A 95 10.41 3.80 0.64
C ILE A 95 10.24 3.22 -0.77
N ALA A 96 9.53 2.10 -0.87
CA ALA A 96 9.19 1.46 -2.13
C ALA A 96 7.67 1.36 -2.27
N MET A 97 7.10 1.95 -3.31
CA MET A 97 5.66 1.86 -3.59
C MET A 97 5.41 0.92 -4.77
N SER A 98 4.49 -0.02 -4.61
CA SER A 98 3.99 -0.87 -5.70
C SER A 98 2.51 -0.61 -5.91
N SER A 99 2.13 -0.17 -7.11
CA SER A 99 0.77 0.24 -7.39
C SER A 99 0.29 -0.19 -8.77
N THR A 100 -1.01 -0.44 -8.88
CA THR A 100 -1.77 -0.47 -10.13
C THR A 100 -2.22 0.93 -10.51
N GLU A 101 -2.74 1.11 -11.72
CA GLU A 101 -3.29 2.39 -12.19
C GLU A 101 -4.40 2.90 -11.26
N ASP A 102 -5.38 2.07 -10.95
CA ASP A 102 -6.53 2.43 -10.10
C ASP A 102 -6.12 2.90 -8.69
N MET A 103 -5.01 2.38 -8.17
CA MET A 103 -4.53 2.70 -6.82
C MET A 103 -3.42 3.75 -6.80
N TRP A 104 -3.01 4.27 -7.96
CA TRP A 104 -1.92 5.23 -8.06
C TRP A 104 -2.16 6.50 -7.24
N GLU A 105 -3.34 7.09 -7.40
CA GLU A 105 -3.72 8.30 -6.67
C GLU A 105 -3.74 8.10 -5.14
N LEU A 106 -4.23 6.95 -4.69
CA LEU A 106 -4.17 6.60 -3.27
C LEU A 106 -2.72 6.48 -2.80
N GLY A 107 -1.84 5.89 -3.63
CA GLY A 107 -0.41 5.82 -3.35
C GLY A 107 0.23 7.20 -3.22
N LEU A 108 -0.10 8.13 -4.12
CA LEU A 108 0.36 9.51 -4.04
C LEU A 108 -0.15 10.23 -2.78
N GLN A 109 -1.39 9.98 -2.36
CA GLN A 109 -1.91 10.51 -1.11
C GLN A 109 -1.14 10.00 0.10
N VAL A 110 -0.83 8.69 0.16
CA VAL A 110 0.00 8.11 1.23
C VAL A 110 1.40 8.74 1.25
N LEU A 111 2.03 8.89 0.08
CA LEU A 111 3.35 9.53 -0.02
C LEU A 111 3.31 11.02 0.35
N SER A 112 2.20 11.70 0.07
CA SER A 112 2.00 13.11 0.45
C SER A 112 1.87 13.28 1.96
N GLU A 113 1.17 12.36 2.64
CA GLU A 113 1.01 12.41 4.10
C GLU A 113 2.35 12.37 4.85
N ILE A 114 3.31 11.64 4.31
CA ILE A 114 4.65 11.49 4.90
C ILE A 114 5.71 12.40 4.27
N LYS A 115 5.30 13.39 3.45
CA LYS A 115 6.20 14.24 2.66
C LYS A 115 7.23 14.96 3.53
N GLU A 116 6.80 15.58 4.62
CA GLU A 116 7.70 16.35 5.49
C GLU A 116 8.72 15.44 6.18
N PHE A 117 8.30 14.25 6.64
CA PHE A 117 9.21 13.28 7.23
C PHE A 117 10.26 12.81 6.24
N LYS A 118 9.84 12.46 5.00
CA LYS A 118 10.77 12.07 3.92
C LYS A 118 11.81 13.16 3.63
N ARG A 119 11.34 14.39 3.46
CA ARG A 119 12.21 15.53 3.15
C ARG A 119 13.23 15.80 4.27
N LYS A 120 12.76 15.82 5.51
CA LYS A 120 13.62 16.07 6.69
C LYS A 120 14.72 15.01 6.84
N ASN A 121 14.43 13.76 6.54
CA ASN A 121 15.35 12.64 6.71
C ASN A 121 16.02 12.20 5.40
N ASN A 122 15.81 12.94 4.31
CA ASN A 122 16.37 12.67 2.98
C ASN A 122 16.13 11.22 2.51
N ILE A 123 14.89 10.71 2.70
CA ILE A 123 14.54 9.32 2.37
C ILE A 123 14.15 9.22 0.89
N PRO A 124 14.87 8.43 0.08
CA PRO A 124 14.52 8.19 -1.31
C PRO A 124 13.23 7.38 -1.43
N VAL A 125 12.52 7.60 -2.54
CA VAL A 125 11.31 6.86 -2.89
C VAL A 125 11.48 6.26 -4.27
N ILE A 126 11.19 4.97 -4.39
CA ILE A 126 11.05 4.30 -5.69
C ILE A 126 9.59 3.88 -5.86
N ALA A 127 9.09 4.02 -7.07
CA ALA A 127 7.77 3.52 -7.45
C ALA A 127 7.92 2.44 -8.52
N GLY A 128 7.17 1.38 -8.38
CA GLY A 128 7.13 0.25 -9.29
C GLY A 128 5.71 -0.30 -9.44
N GLY A 129 5.61 -1.41 -10.14
CA GLY A 129 4.35 -2.06 -10.46
C GLY A 129 3.94 -1.84 -11.92
N VAL A 130 2.77 -2.34 -12.27
CA VAL A 130 2.27 -2.36 -13.64
C VAL A 130 2.16 -0.94 -14.20
N PHE A 131 1.63 -0.02 -13.42
CA PHE A 131 1.41 1.35 -13.88
C PHE A 131 2.72 2.06 -14.27
N CYS A 132 3.72 2.04 -13.40
CA CYS A 132 5.02 2.66 -13.70
C CYS A 132 5.75 2.01 -14.89
N THR A 133 5.44 0.74 -15.17
CA THR A 133 6.06 0.03 -16.30
C THR A 133 5.43 0.42 -17.63
N PHE A 134 4.11 0.58 -17.69
CA PHE A 134 3.39 0.80 -18.94
C PHE A 134 3.03 2.27 -19.20
N ALA A 135 3.06 3.13 -18.19
CA ALA A 135 2.84 4.56 -18.31
C ALA A 135 3.98 5.35 -17.63
N PRO A 136 5.22 5.20 -18.08
CA PRO A 136 6.32 6.02 -17.57
C PRO A 136 6.08 7.48 -17.98
N ALA A 137 6.16 8.42 -17.02
CA ALA A 137 6.05 9.86 -17.28
C ALA A 137 7.25 10.39 -18.04
#